data_595427e5e0c9b9ccf81ed6d29d8dbca3
#
_entry.id   595427e5e0c9b9ccf81ed6d29d8dbca3
#
_cell.length_a   1.000
_cell.length_b   1.000
_cell.length_c   1.000
_cell.angle_alpha   90.00
_cell.angle_beta   90.00
_cell.angle_gamma   90.00
#
_symmetry.space_group_name_H-M   'P 1'
#
loop_
_entity.id
_entity.type
_entity.pdbx_description
1 polymer ?
#
loop_
_entity_poly.entity_id
_entity_poly.type
_entity_poly.pdbx_seq_one_letter_code
_entity_poly.pdbx_strand_id
1 'polypeptide(L)'
;VMECKERHGKTPTALFEELGMLEYGGGGFHCVYMDDNDLDIFKRHGLWAVTNPGSNTKLASGIAPIDKMQRKGINLAIGTDGPASNNCLDMFREMFLVTGLQKLREKDAAVCDALPVLYMAAKGGALAMGLNDSDCLAEGKNADLIMIDLNQPNMQPLNSIGKNIVYSGSKSNVKMTMVNGKILYEDGQFFIGEKPEDIYRKANEIADRLR
;
A
#
# COMPACT_ATOMS: atom_id res chain seq x y z
N VAL A 1 9.17 -8.99 17.26
CA VAL A 1 9.79 -7.89 18.05
C VAL A 1 10.15 -8.39 19.44
N MET A 2 9.24 -9.01 20.18
CA MET A 2 9.51 -9.48 21.55
C MET A 2 10.67 -10.47 21.59
N GLU A 3 10.65 -11.52 20.77
CA GLU A 3 11.74 -12.49 20.71
C GLU A 3 13.11 -11.84 20.39
N CYS A 4 13.16 -10.85 19.52
CA CYS A 4 14.37 -10.11 19.23
C CYS A 4 14.87 -9.32 20.44
N LYS A 5 13.94 -8.66 21.15
CA LYS A 5 14.27 -7.96 22.41
C LYS A 5 14.77 -8.91 23.49
N GLU A 6 14.20 -10.09 23.62
CA GLU A 6 14.64 -11.11 24.57
C GLU A 6 16.04 -11.64 24.25
N ARG A 7 16.32 -11.91 22.97
CA ARG A 7 17.61 -12.49 22.52
C ARG A 7 18.74 -11.46 22.43
N HIS A 8 18.43 -10.24 22.01
CA HIS A 8 19.43 -9.23 21.64
C HIS A 8 19.33 -7.92 22.42
N GLY A 9 18.33 -7.77 23.31
CA GLY A 9 18.08 -6.54 24.03
C GLY A 9 17.62 -5.37 23.17
N LYS A 10 17.28 -5.59 21.90
CA LYS A 10 17.00 -4.58 20.89
C LYS A 10 15.79 -4.93 20.04
N THR A 11 15.15 -3.89 19.45
CA THR A 11 14.18 -4.12 18.38
C THR A 11 14.88 -4.65 17.11
N PRO A 12 14.17 -5.31 16.17
CA PRO A 12 14.75 -5.71 14.90
C PRO A 12 15.40 -4.54 14.14
N THR A 13 14.75 -3.37 14.12
CA THR A 13 15.27 -2.17 13.45
C THR A 13 16.59 -1.71 14.07
N ALA A 14 16.65 -1.59 15.40
CA ALA A 14 17.86 -1.19 16.10
C ALA A 14 19.02 -2.21 15.96
N LEU A 15 18.69 -3.51 15.87
CA LEU A 15 19.68 -4.55 15.61
C LEU A 15 20.22 -4.44 14.18
N PHE A 16 19.37 -4.22 13.18
CA PHE A 16 19.80 -4.05 11.79
C PHE A 16 20.66 -2.80 11.59
N GLU A 17 20.36 -1.72 12.30
CA GLU A 17 21.21 -0.52 12.29
C GLU A 17 22.59 -0.84 12.86
N GLU A 18 22.70 -1.47 14.02
CA GLU A 18 23.97 -1.86 14.63
C GLU A 18 24.82 -2.76 13.72
N LEU A 19 24.16 -3.64 12.96
CA LEU A 19 24.83 -4.52 12.00
C LEU A 19 25.20 -3.84 10.67
N GLY A 20 24.92 -2.54 10.51
CA GLY A 20 25.19 -1.77 9.29
C GLY A 20 24.28 -2.15 8.11
N MET A 21 23.20 -2.90 8.34
CA MET A 21 22.34 -3.40 7.25
C MET A 21 21.47 -2.31 6.61
N LEU A 22 21.34 -1.15 7.26
CA LEU A 22 20.47 -0.05 6.80
C LEU A 22 21.21 1.02 5.97
N GLU A 23 22.52 0.89 5.80
CA GLU A 23 23.35 1.87 5.08
C GLU A 23 23.02 1.97 3.59
N TYR A 24 22.51 0.89 3.01
CA TYR A 24 22.17 0.80 1.58
C TYR A 24 20.69 1.14 1.28
N GLY A 25 19.97 1.67 2.27
CA GLY A 25 18.55 1.96 2.14
C GLY A 25 17.68 0.73 2.38
N GLY A 26 16.43 0.77 1.88
CA GLY A 26 15.46 -0.29 2.05
C GLY A 26 14.25 0.14 2.87
N GLY A 27 13.68 -0.77 3.64
CA GLY A 27 12.50 -0.47 4.44
C GLY A 27 11.93 -1.67 5.18
N GLY A 28 10.76 -1.48 5.74
CA GLY A 28 10.00 -2.52 6.44
C GLY A 28 8.56 -2.63 5.94
N PHE A 29 8.06 -3.86 5.89
CA PHE A 29 6.64 -4.10 5.65
C PHE A 29 5.87 -4.16 6.96
N HIS A 30 4.58 -3.86 6.90
CA HIS A 30 3.65 -3.82 8.04
C HIS A 30 3.96 -2.74 9.08
N CYS A 31 5.15 -2.69 9.64
CA CYS A 31 5.65 -1.69 10.59
C CYS A 31 4.72 -1.45 11.81
N VAL A 32 4.06 -2.51 12.31
CA VAL A 32 3.04 -2.43 13.35
C VAL A 32 3.63 -2.09 14.72
N TYR A 33 4.74 -2.76 15.07
CA TYR A 33 5.37 -2.69 16.39
C TYR A 33 6.67 -1.90 16.34
N MET A 34 6.58 -0.63 15.99
CA MET A 34 7.73 0.30 15.98
C MET A 34 7.64 1.26 17.16
N ASP A 35 8.72 1.37 17.92
CA ASP A 35 8.86 2.37 18.95
C ASP A 35 9.47 3.68 18.41
N ASP A 36 9.65 4.68 19.25
CA ASP A 36 10.16 6.00 18.81
C ASP A 36 11.57 5.93 18.27
N ASN A 37 12.42 5.08 18.82
CA ASN A 37 13.77 4.86 18.33
C ASN A 37 13.76 4.22 16.93
N ASP A 38 12.90 3.21 16.71
CA ASP A 38 12.74 2.61 15.39
C ASP A 38 12.32 3.64 14.34
N LEU A 39 11.38 4.52 14.68
CA LEU A 39 10.92 5.60 13.80
C LEU A 39 12.04 6.61 13.50
N ASP A 40 12.87 6.94 14.49
CA ASP A 40 14.00 7.84 14.31
C ASP A 40 15.09 7.21 13.43
N ILE A 41 15.33 5.90 13.55
CA ILE A 41 16.21 5.14 12.65
C ILE A 41 15.67 5.19 11.22
N PHE A 42 14.37 4.88 11.01
CA PHE A 42 13.74 4.95 9.68
C PHE A 42 13.92 6.32 9.05
N LYS A 43 13.69 7.40 9.83
CA LYS A 43 13.85 8.77 9.34
C LYS A 43 15.31 9.07 8.98
N ARG A 44 16.27 8.71 9.85
CA ARG A 44 17.69 9.00 9.67
C ARG A 44 18.27 8.31 8.44
N HIS A 45 17.89 7.06 8.18
CA HIS A 45 18.35 6.28 7.02
C HIS A 45 17.48 6.46 5.77
N GLY A 46 16.43 7.30 5.80
CA GLY A 46 15.53 7.51 4.67
C GLY A 46 14.76 6.26 4.25
N LEU A 47 14.50 5.34 5.19
CA LEU A 47 13.84 4.06 4.93
C LEU A 47 12.35 4.22 4.59
N TRP A 48 11.81 3.24 3.88
CA TRP A 48 10.40 3.15 3.55
C TRP A 48 9.63 2.29 4.55
N ALA A 49 8.53 2.80 5.06
CA ALA A 49 7.56 2.00 5.80
C ALA A 49 6.37 1.70 4.87
N VAL A 50 6.21 0.42 4.51
CA VAL A 50 5.14 -0.06 3.62
C VAL A 50 4.07 -0.72 4.49
N THR A 51 2.94 -0.05 4.67
CA THR A 51 1.83 -0.60 5.45
C THR A 51 0.94 -1.51 4.61
N ASN A 52 0.48 -2.63 5.18
CA ASN A 52 -0.42 -3.58 4.54
C ASN A 52 -1.68 -3.75 5.42
N PRO A 53 -2.57 -2.74 5.46
CA PRO A 53 -3.62 -2.68 6.46
C PRO A 53 -4.65 -3.80 6.33
N GLY A 54 -4.96 -4.27 5.11
CA GLY A 54 -5.86 -5.40 4.89
C GLY A 54 -5.33 -6.70 5.49
N SER A 55 -4.05 -7.01 5.26
CA SER A 55 -3.36 -8.14 5.85
C SER A 55 -3.29 -8.01 7.39
N ASN A 56 -2.86 -6.85 7.89
CA ASN A 56 -2.77 -6.59 9.32
C ASN A 56 -4.11 -6.79 10.03
N THR A 57 -5.20 -6.36 9.41
CA THR A 57 -6.56 -6.51 9.94
C THR A 57 -7.01 -7.97 9.92
N LYS A 58 -6.82 -8.66 8.79
CA LYS A 58 -7.23 -10.06 8.64
C LYS A 58 -6.50 -10.99 9.62
N LEU A 59 -5.21 -10.77 9.83
CA LEU A 59 -4.36 -11.61 10.68
C LEU A 59 -4.29 -11.11 12.13
N ALA A 60 -5.05 -10.06 12.48
CA ALA A 60 -5.05 -9.43 13.80
C ALA A 60 -3.65 -8.99 14.26
N SER A 61 -2.78 -8.59 13.33
CA SER A 61 -1.40 -8.20 13.62
C SER A 61 -1.30 -6.86 14.35
N GLY A 62 -2.32 -6.01 14.23
CA GLY A 62 -2.38 -4.69 14.85
C GLY A 62 -2.40 -3.56 13.85
N ILE A 63 -2.32 -2.32 14.33
CA ILE A 63 -2.40 -1.10 13.52
C ILE A 63 -1.04 -0.40 13.56
N ALA A 64 -0.40 -0.23 12.40
CA ALA A 64 0.85 0.53 12.27
C ALA A 64 0.62 2.01 12.63
N PRO A 65 1.58 2.72 13.25
CA PRO A 65 1.43 4.12 13.67
C PRO A 65 1.66 5.09 12.50
N ILE A 66 0.88 5.00 11.42
CA ILE A 66 1.09 5.72 10.16
C ILE A 66 1.02 7.24 10.35
N ASP A 67 0.07 7.75 11.12
CA ASP A 67 -0.03 9.17 11.41
C ASP A 67 1.24 9.72 12.10
N LYS A 68 1.78 8.97 13.06
CA LYS A 68 3.03 9.32 13.72
C LYS A 68 4.22 9.29 12.78
N MET A 69 4.30 8.27 11.91
CA MET A 69 5.33 8.17 10.87
C MET A 69 5.26 9.33 9.89
N GLN A 70 4.05 9.70 9.46
CA GLN A 70 3.81 10.83 8.58
C GLN A 70 4.28 12.15 9.21
N ARG A 71 3.93 12.41 10.47
CA ARG A 71 4.38 13.61 11.21
C ARG A 71 5.89 13.66 11.36
N LYS A 72 6.56 12.53 11.51
CA LYS A 72 8.02 12.43 11.53
C LYS A 72 8.64 12.58 10.13
N GLY A 73 7.85 12.59 9.06
CA GLY A 73 8.31 12.68 7.68
C GLY A 73 9.08 11.43 7.22
N ILE A 74 8.67 10.26 7.68
CA ILE A 74 9.15 8.97 7.20
C ILE A 74 8.54 8.70 5.82
N ASN A 75 9.28 8.08 4.92
CA ASN A 75 8.78 7.68 3.62
C ASN A 75 7.73 6.57 3.78
N LEU A 76 6.56 6.78 3.21
CA LEU A 76 5.41 5.90 3.40
C LEU A 76 4.87 5.37 2.07
N ALA A 77 4.53 4.09 2.04
CA ALA A 77 3.82 3.45 0.95
C ALA A 77 2.74 2.49 1.47
N ILE A 78 1.85 2.07 0.58
CA ILE A 78 0.78 1.10 0.87
C ILE A 78 1.00 -0.12 -0.01
N GLY A 79 0.93 -1.30 0.59
CA GLY A 79 0.89 -2.59 -0.09
C GLY A 79 -0.37 -3.37 0.26
N THR A 80 -0.72 -4.34 -0.57
CA THR A 80 -1.83 -5.25 -0.30
C THR A 80 -1.41 -6.50 0.46
N ASP A 81 -0.09 -6.78 0.53
CA ASP A 81 0.43 -8.10 0.88
C ASP A 81 -0.04 -9.19 -0.10
N GLY A 82 0.26 -10.45 0.17
CA GLY A 82 -0.09 -11.56 -0.70
C GLY A 82 -1.55 -12.00 -0.61
N PRO A 83 -2.05 -12.78 -1.61
CA PRO A 83 -3.42 -13.28 -1.63
C PRO A 83 -3.79 -14.14 -0.42
N ALA A 84 -2.82 -14.86 0.15
CA ALA A 84 -3.04 -15.71 1.32
C ALA A 84 -3.37 -14.90 2.58
N SER A 85 -2.73 -13.75 2.75
CA SER A 85 -2.88 -12.88 3.92
C SER A 85 -3.96 -11.82 3.76
N ASN A 86 -4.32 -11.43 2.53
CA ASN A 86 -5.33 -10.39 2.27
C ASN A 86 -6.58 -10.91 1.53
N ASN A 87 -6.50 -11.82 0.57
CA ASN A 87 -7.55 -12.26 -0.35
C ASN A 87 -8.03 -11.19 -1.37
N CYS A 88 -7.96 -9.90 -1.05
CA CYS A 88 -8.44 -8.81 -1.89
C CYS A 88 -7.28 -7.86 -2.21
N LEU A 89 -6.72 -7.99 -3.42
CA LEU A 89 -5.64 -7.12 -3.88
C LEU A 89 -6.25 -5.84 -4.48
N ASP A 90 -6.81 -4.99 -3.62
CA ASP A 90 -7.57 -3.80 -3.99
C ASP A 90 -7.02 -2.57 -3.24
N MET A 91 -6.29 -1.72 -3.95
CA MET A 91 -5.66 -0.54 -3.38
C MET A 91 -6.67 0.49 -2.85
N PHE A 92 -7.88 0.58 -3.41
CA PHE A 92 -8.93 1.45 -2.86
C PHE A 92 -9.33 1.03 -1.45
N ARG A 93 -9.49 -0.29 -1.24
CA ARG A 93 -9.76 -0.85 0.08
C ARG A 93 -8.61 -0.59 1.06
N GLU A 94 -7.36 -0.75 0.60
CA GLU A 94 -6.20 -0.48 1.45
C GLU A 94 -6.13 1.00 1.86
N MET A 95 -6.36 1.94 0.95
CA MET A 95 -6.40 3.37 1.26
C MET A 95 -7.48 3.70 2.30
N PHE A 96 -8.69 3.16 2.16
CA PHE A 96 -9.75 3.33 3.15
C PHE A 96 -9.35 2.80 4.52
N LEU A 97 -8.75 1.59 4.56
CA LEU A 97 -8.29 0.97 5.80
C LEU A 97 -7.18 1.79 6.48
N VAL A 98 -6.24 2.35 5.73
CA VAL A 98 -5.22 3.24 6.31
C VAL A 98 -5.88 4.40 7.02
N THR A 99 -6.76 5.14 6.33
CA THR A 99 -7.43 6.31 6.94
C THR A 99 -8.27 5.92 8.15
N GLY A 100 -9.13 4.90 8.00
CA GLY A 100 -10.07 4.48 9.05
C GLY A 100 -9.37 3.96 10.30
N LEU A 101 -8.39 3.10 10.14
CA LEU A 101 -7.64 2.52 11.26
C LEU A 101 -6.82 3.56 12.01
N GLN A 102 -6.24 4.57 11.33
CA GLN A 102 -5.53 5.65 12.02
C GLN A 102 -6.48 6.50 12.86
N LYS A 103 -7.65 6.87 12.32
CA LYS A 103 -8.67 7.64 13.06
C LYS A 103 -9.11 6.90 14.32
N LEU A 104 -9.30 5.59 14.25
CA LEU A 104 -9.64 4.75 15.40
C LEU A 104 -8.48 4.65 16.40
N ARG A 105 -7.25 4.49 15.92
CA ARG A 105 -6.05 4.40 16.75
C ARG A 105 -5.82 5.68 17.54
N GLU A 106 -5.87 6.84 16.87
CA GLU A 106 -5.61 8.15 17.47
C GLU A 106 -6.84 8.76 18.13
N LYS A 107 -8.05 8.16 17.94
CA LYS A 107 -9.34 8.67 18.43
C LYS A 107 -9.62 10.11 17.94
N ASP A 108 -9.18 10.42 16.75
CA ASP A 108 -9.31 11.72 16.10
C ASP A 108 -9.69 11.54 14.63
N ALA A 109 -10.82 12.12 14.22
CA ALA A 109 -11.31 12.06 12.84
C ALA A 109 -10.51 12.94 11.87
N ALA A 110 -9.68 13.86 12.36
CA ALA A 110 -8.90 14.79 11.55
C ALA A 110 -7.55 14.22 11.08
N VAL A 111 -7.04 13.14 11.70
CA VAL A 111 -5.74 12.56 11.34
C VAL A 111 -5.80 11.78 10.03
N CYS A 112 -4.65 11.60 9.40
CA CYS A 112 -4.45 10.77 8.22
C CYS A 112 -5.43 11.11 7.09
N ASP A 113 -5.37 12.33 6.58
CA ASP A 113 -6.26 12.80 5.51
C ASP A 113 -6.07 12.01 4.19
N ALA A 114 -7.07 12.06 3.34
CA ALA A 114 -7.15 11.28 2.11
C ALA A 114 -6.02 11.56 1.11
N LEU A 115 -5.63 12.82 0.92
CA LEU A 115 -4.63 13.17 -0.09
C LEU A 115 -3.24 12.60 0.19
N PRO A 116 -2.68 12.68 1.43
CA PRO A 116 -1.46 11.95 1.76
C PRO A 116 -1.56 10.44 1.56
N VAL A 117 -2.71 9.84 1.85
CA VAL A 117 -2.92 8.40 1.67
C VAL A 117 -2.97 8.02 0.18
N LEU A 118 -3.59 8.85 -0.66
CA LEU A 118 -3.56 8.67 -2.11
C LEU A 118 -2.11 8.77 -2.64
N TYR A 119 -1.31 9.70 -2.11
CA TYR A 119 0.11 9.80 -2.43
C TYR A 119 0.88 8.53 -2.04
N MET A 120 0.64 7.98 -0.86
CA MET A 120 1.27 6.73 -0.40
C MET A 120 0.94 5.55 -1.32
N ALA A 121 -0.30 5.48 -1.82
CA ALA A 121 -0.77 4.40 -2.69
C ALA A 121 -0.19 4.47 -4.12
N ALA A 122 0.04 5.67 -4.64
CA ALA A 122 0.54 5.90 -5.99
C ALA A 122 2.05 6.17 -5.99
N LYS A 123 2.44 7.43 -5.81
CA LYS A 123 3.83 7.87 -5.86
C LYS A 123 4.72 7.18 -4.82
N GLY A 124 4.23 7.04 -3.59
CA GLY A 124 4.96 6.36 -2.52
C GLY A 124 5.30 4.92 -2.89
N GLY A 125 4.35 4.18 -3.45
CA GLY A 125 4.56 2.81 -3.92
C GLY A 125 5.64 2.71 -5.01
N ALA A 126 5.59 3.58 -6.01
CA ALA A 126 6.59 3.62 -7.08
C ALA A 126 8.00 3.90 -6.54
N LEU A 127 8.15 4.93 -5.71
CA LEU A 127 9.43 5.30 -5.13
C LEU A 127 9.99 4.26 -4.17
N ALA A 128 9.14 3.59 -3.39
CA ALA A 128 9.54 2.49 -2.50
C ALA A 128 10.13 1.30 -3.26
N MET A 129 9.68 1.09 -4.50
CA MET A 129 10.20 0.06 -5.43
C MET A 129 11.38 0.54 -6.28
N GLY A 130 11.83 1.79 -6.13
CA GLY A 130 12.89 2.37 -6.95
C GLY A 130 12.46 2.72 -8.38
N LEU A 131 11.14 2.76 -8.66
CA LEU A 131 10.58 3.07 -9.98
C LEU A 131 10.44 4.59 -10.15
N ASN A 132 11.57 5.28 -10.22
CA ASN A 132 11.63 6.75 -10.27
C ASN A 132 10.98 7.35 -11.52
N ASP A 133 10.86 6.56 -12.59
CA ASP A 133 10.24 7.00 -13.85
C ASP A 133 8.73 6.67 -13.94
N SER A 134 8.16 6.08 -12.88
CA SER A 134 6.73 5.72 -12.78
C SER A 134 6.01 6.42 -11.61
N ASP A 135 6.64 7.42 -11.01
CA ASP A 135 6.13 8.08 -9.80
C ASP A 135 5.06 9.16 -10.06
N CYS A 136 4.96 9.65 -11.28
CA CYS A 136 3.97 10.66 -11.68
C CYS A 136 3.76 10.70 -13.19
N LEU A 137 2.66 11.34 -13.59
CA LEU A 137 2.39 11.64 -15.01
C LEU A 137 3.12 12.93 -15.39
N ALA A 138 4.20 12.79 -16.15
CA ALA A 138 4.99 13.91 -16.66
C ALA A 138 5.70 13.52 -17.97
N GLU A 139 6.11 14.50 -18.76
CA GLU A 139 6.91 14.29 -19.95
C GLU A 139 8.24 13.58 -19.59
N GLY A 140 8.60 12.55 -20.34
CA GLY A 140 9.79 11.73 -20.12
C GLY A 140 9.64 10.61 -19.08
N LYS A 141 8.49 10.50 -18.43
CA LYS A 141 8.16 9.40 -17.51
C LYS A 141 7.48 8.22 -18.22
N ASN A 142 7.48 7.06 -17.59
CA ASN A 142 6.72 5.92 -18.08
C ASN A 142 5.21 6.22 -18.07
N ALA A 143 4.51 5.72 -19.07
CA ALA A 143 3.05 5.84 -19.13
C ALA A 143 2.40 4.71 -18.31
N ASP A 144 2.54 4.81 -16.98
CA ASP A 144 1.92 3.93 -15.99
C ASP A 144 0.77 4.69 -15.34
N LEU A 145 -0.46 4.33 -15.68
CA LEU A 145 -1.64 5.06 -15.21
C LEU A 145 -2.89 4.19 -15.13
N ILE A 146 -3.84 4.61 -14.31
CA ILE A 146 -5.21 4.13 -14.32
C ILE A 146 -6.17 5.27 -14.64
N MET A 147 -7.27 4.95 -15.33
CA MET A 147 -8.38 5.86 -15.52
C MET A 147 -9.55 5.44 -14.62
N ILE A 148 -10.03 6.38 -13.82
CA ILE A 148 -11.11 6.13 -12.84
C ILE A 148 -12.39 6.82 -13.32
N ASP A 149 -13.48 6.07 -13.40
CA ASP A 149 -14.80 6.60 -13.70
C ASP A 149 -15.39 7.28 -12.47
N LEU A 150 -15.49 8.59 -12.52
CA LEU A 150 -16.10 9.40 -11.48
C LEU A 150 -17.63 9.53 -11.62
N ASN A 151 -18.21 9.10 -12.75
CA ASN A 151 -19.64 9.15 -13.01
C ASN A 151 -20.36 7.86 -12.57
N GLN A 152 -20.08 7.41 -11.35
CA GLN A 152 -20.69 6.25 -10.73
C GLN A 152 -21.41 6.67 -9.44
N PRO A 153 -22.48 5.96 -9.01
CA PRO A 153 -23.25 6.33 -7.82
C PRO A 153 -22.42 6.48 -6.54
N ASN A 154 -21.41 5.62 -6.35
CA ASN A 154 -20.51 5.66 -5.19
C ASN A 154 -19.57 6.89 -5.21
N MET A 155 -19.39 7.52 -6.36
CA MET A 155 -18.51 8.69 -6.51
C MET A 155 -19.28 10.02 -6.41
N GLN A 156 -20.62 9.99 -6.27
CA GLN A 156 -21.45 11.18 -6.22
C GLN A 156 -21.91 11.50 -4.77
N PRO A 157 -22.04 12.80 -4.43
CA PRO A 157 -21.62 13.99 -5.18
C PRO A 157 -20.09 14.17 -5.19
N LEU A 158 -19.56 14.78 -6.26
CA LEU A 158 -18.12 15.10 -6.37
C LEU A 158 -17.77 16.36 -5.57
N ASN A 159 -17.55 16.22 -4.27
CA ASN A 159 -17.10 17.32 -3.41
C ASN A 159 -15.57 17.50 -3.44
N SER A 160 -14.83 16.38 -3.42
CA SER A 160 -13.38 16.35 -3.48
C SER A 160 -12.96 15.04 -4.13
N ILE A 161 -12.39 15.11 -5.33
CA ILE A 161 -12.00 13.92 -6.10
C ILE A 161 -11.09 12.99 -5.27
N GLY A 162 -10.06 13.54 -4.62
CA GLY A 162 -9.14 12.73 -3.80
C GLY A 162 -9.84 12.04 -2.64
N LYS A 163 -10.75 12.74 -1.94
CA LYS A 163 -11.55 12.14 -0.86
C LYS A 163 -12.53 11.09 -1.39
N ASN A 164 -13.20 11.37 -2.50
CA ASN A 164 -14.10 10.40 -3.13
C ASN A 164 -13.34 9.12 -3.53
N ILE A 165 -12.15 9.25 -4.12
CA ILE A 165 -11.32 8.09 -4.49
C ILE A 165 -10.96 7.26 -3.26
N VAL A 166 -10.53 7.88 -2.16
CA VAL A 166 -10.06 7.17 -0.97
C VAL A 166 -11.19 6.59 -0.13
N TYR A 167 -12.29 7.32 0.02
CA TYR A 167 -13.38 6.90 0.92
C TYR A 167 -14.51 6.14 0.23
N SER A 168 -14.73 6.38 -1.06
CA SER A 168 -15.87 5.83 -1.81
C SER A 168 -15.45 5.02 -3.04
N GLY A 169 -14.22 5.20 -3.52
CA GLY A 169 -13.71 4.49 -4.69
C GLY A 169 -13.55 2.99 -4.47
N SER A 170 -13.63 2.24 -5.54
CA SER A 170 -13.41 0.79 -5.57
C SER A 170 -12.80 0.37 -6.89
N LYS A 171 -12.30 -0.85 -6.98
CA LYS A 171 -11.77 -1.43 -8.21
C LYS A 171 -12.75 -1.39 -9.38
N SER A 172 -14.08 -1.40 -9.12
CA SER A 172 -15.10 -1.29 -10.17
C SER A 172 -15.16 0.08 -10.85
N ASN A 173 -14.56 1.11 -10.25
CA ASN A 173 -14.43 2.42 -10.86
C ASN A 173 -13.27 2.52 -11.88
N VAL A 174 -12.39 1.51 -11.96
CA VAL A 174 -11.28 1.51 -12.91
C VAL A 174 -11.80 1.22 -14.31
N LYS A 175 -11.63 2.15 -15.23
CA LYS A 175 -11.98 2.05 -16.65
C LYS A 175 -10.84 1.52 -17.50
N MET A 176 -9.61 1.91 -17.18
CA MET A 176 -8.42 1.51 -17.93
C MET A 176 -7.22 1.36 -16.98
N THR A 177 -6.37 0.40 -17.28
CA THR A 177 -5.04 0.26 -16.68
C THR A 177 -4.01 0.18 -17.80
N MET A 178 -3.03 1.08 -17.74
CA MET A 178 -1.90 1.13 -18.67
C MET A 178 -0.59 0.97 -17.90
N VAL A 179 0.32 0.15 -18.45
CA VAL A 179 1.67 -0.04 -17.91
C VAL A 179 2.67 0.11 -19.06
N ASN A 180 3.62 1.00 -18.90
CA ASN A 180 4.64 1.33 -19.90
C ASN A 180 4.03 1.60 -21.30
N GLY A 181 2.94 2.37 -21.32
CA GLY A 181 2.22 2.71 -22.55
C GLY A 181 1.35 1.59 -23.16
N LYS A 182 1.33 0.40 -22.55
CA LYS A 182 0.51 -0.73 -22.98
C LYS A 182 -0.76 -0.83 -22.16
N ILE A 183 -1.93 -0.78 -22.80
CA ILE A 183 -3.21 -1.02 -22.15
C ILE A 183 -3.30 -2.51 -21.78
N LEU A 184 -3.51 -2.80 -20.50
CA LEU A 184 -3.67 -4.15 -19.97
C LEU A 184 -5.13 -4.47 -19.64
N TYR A 185 -5.93 -3.44 -19.38
CA TYR A 185 -7.36 -3.53 -19.09
C TYR A 185 -8.08 -2.28 -19.58
N GLU A 186 -9.22 -2.45 -20.20
CA GLU A 186 -10.10 -1.35 -20.62
C GLU A 186 -11.55 -1.86 -20.69
N ASP A 187 -12.47 -1.14 -20.04
CA ASP A 187 -13.93 -1.38 -20.08
C ASP A 187 -14.33 -2.86 -19.92
N GLY A 188 -13.74 -3.57 -18.94
CA GLY A 188 -14.07 -4.97 -18.64
C GLY A 188 -13.26 -5.99 -19.45
N GLN A 189 -12.43 -5.57 -20.40
CA GLN A 189 -11.60 -6.44 -21.23
C GLN A 189 -10.16 -6.47 -20.74
N PHE A 190 -9.55 -7.65 -20.71
CA PHE A 190 -8.16 -7.85 -20.32
C PHE A 190 -7.30 -8.15 -21.56
N PHE A 191 -6.17 -7.43 -21.68
CA PHE A 191 -5.20 -7.54 -22.77
C PHE A 191 -3.86 -8.10 -22.26
N ILE A 192 -3.93 -9.18 -21.47
CA ILE A 192 -2.78 -9.80 -20.78
C ILE A 192 -2.27 -11.07 -21.45
N GLY A 193 -2.82 -11.44 -22.62
CA GLY A 193 -2.40 -12.62 -23.39
C GLY A 193 -3.09 -13.93 -23.02
N GLU A 194 -3.78 -14.00 -21.89
CA GLU A 194 -4.60 -15.15 -21.46
C GLU A 194 -6.02 -14.69 -21.12
N LYS A 195 -7.00 -15.61 -21.31
CA LYS A 195 -8.38 -15.34 -20.90
C LYS A 195 -8.57 -15.52 -19.41
N PRO A 196 -9.33 -14.63 -18.74
CA PRO A 196 -9.61 -14.77 -17.31
C PRO A 196 -10.12 -16.15 -16.90
N GLU A 197 -10.99 -16.76 -17.70
CA GLU A 197 -11.59 -18.07 -17.45
C GLU A 197 -10.54 -19.18 -17.40
N ASP A 198 -9.49 -19.10 -18.23
CA ASP A 198 -8.40 -20.08 -18.23
C ASP A 198 -7.54 -19.92 -16.98
N ILE A 199 -7.32 -18.67 -16.52
CA ILE A 199 -6.62 -18.40 -15.26
C ILE A 199 -7.42 -18.95 -14.08
N TYR A 200 -8.74 -18.70 -14.05
CA TYR A 200 -9.62 -19.21 -12.98
C TYR A 200 -9.63 -20.74 -12.93
N ARG A 201 -9.73 -21.41 -14.07
CA ARG A 201 -9.67 -22.86 -14.17
C ARG A 201 -8.35 -23.42 -13.63
N LYS A 202 -7.21 -22.89 -14.10
CA LYS A 202 -5.88 -23.29 -13.64
C LYS A 202 -5.70 -23.08 -12.13
N ALA A 203 -6.17 -21.95 -11.59
CA ALA A 203 -6.09 -21.65 -10.16
C ALA A 203 -6.91 -22.64 -9.32
N ASN A 204 -8.12 -22.99 -9.76
CA ASN A 204 -8.97 -23.98 -9.08
C ASN A 204 -8.36 -25.38 -9.12
N GLU A 205 -7.81 -25.82 -10.26
CA GLU A 205 -7.12 -27.10 -10.39
C GLU A 205 -5.90 -27.21 -9.44
N ILE A 206 -5.19 -26.10 -9.21
CA ILE A 206 -4.07 -26.04 -8.24
C ILE A 206 -4.62 -26.14 -6.82
N ALA A 207 -5.67 -25.37 -6.50
CA ALA A 207 -6.28 -25.39 -5.17
C ALA A 207 -6.82 -26.79 -4.79
N ASP A 208 -7.44 -27.48 -5.74
CA ASP A 208 -7.99 -28.84 -5.51
C ASP A 208 -6.89 -29.88 -5.26
N ARG A 209 -5.70 -29.70 -5.81
CA ARG A 209 -4.54 -30.57 -5.51
C ARG A 209 -3.93 -30.36 -4.12
N LEU A 210 -4.24 -29.23 -3.48
CA LEU A 210 -3.72 -28.88 -2.14
C LEU A 210 -4.70 -29.23 -1.01
N ARG A 211 -5.88 -29.71 -1.34
CA ARG A 211 -6.91 -30.21 -0.41
C ARG A 211 -6.75 -31.70 -0.16
#